data_a92995906663b7f4885b3931dd3dc310
#
_entry.id   a92995906663b7f4885b3931dd3dc310
#
_cell.length_a   1.000
_cell.length_b   1.000
_cell.length_c   1.000
_cell.angle_alpha   90.00
_cell.angle_beta   90.00
_cell.angle_gamma   90.00
#
_symmetry.space_group_name_H-M   'P 1'
#
loop_
_entity.id
_entity.type
_entity.pdbx_description
1 polymer ?
#
loop_
_entity_poly.entity_id
_entity_poly.type
_entity_poly.pdbx_seq_one_letter_code
_entity_poly.pdbx_strand_id
1 'polypeptide(L)'
;MAESMKDFERELEASFKRIDEGDIISGTVVSVDESGVVLDLKFYAEGFIPVEEFSRVPGFIKEAVQPGDEVQAMVLRRDDGQGNILLSRADAADVLAWDRLKELQDSGEVLDVVVKGIVNGGAIAYVEGVRGFIPASRLDLEFVEDTEVFLNKPIQVRVIEVDKAKKRLVLSAREILRERAEVEKRNKISNIQVGFVTEGTVESLQPYGAFVELGNGVSGLVHISQICEKRIRKPSEVLSVGDKVKVKVIAIKDGKLSLSIKEASDLMAKEVEEESFELPESGEEATTSLGALFANIKL
;
A
#
# COMPACT_ATOMS: atom_id res chain seq x y z
N MET A 1 -26.27 -26.78 -44.99
CA MET A 1 -25.07 -26.08 -44.54
C MET A 1 -24.03 -27.15 -44.27
N ALA A 2 -22.97 -27.17 -45.03
CA ALA A 2 -21.93 -28.20 -44.87
C ALA A 2 -21.07 -27.84 -43.65
N GLU A 3 -21.24 -28.58 -42.57
CA GLU A 3 -20.30 -28.58 -41.47
C GLU A 3 -18.95 -28.99 -42.03
N SER A 4 -17.95 -28.15 -41.84
CA SER A 4 -16.62 -28.31 -42.40
C SER A 4 -15.97 -29.53 -41.76
N MET A 5 -15.33 -30.40 -42.58
CA MET A 5 -14.49 -31.50 -42.09
C MET A 5 -13.52 -31.06 -40.98
N LYS A 6 -13.11 -29.79 -40.98
CA LYS A 6 -12.25 -29.20 -39.97
C LYS A 6 -12.96 -28.99 -38.61
N ASP A 7 -14.26 -28.78 -38.61
CA ASP A 7 -15.03 -28.65 -37.38
C ASP A 7 -15.22 -30.03 -36.75
N PHE A 8 -15.40 -31.07 -37.58
CA PHE A 8 -15.47 -32.46 -37.12
C PHE A 8 -14.12 -32.98 -36.60
N GLU A 9 -13.01 -32.60 -37.26
CA GLU A 9 -11.67 -32.91 -36.75
C GLU A 9 -11.39 -32.24 -35.40
N ARG A 10 -11.81 -30.99 -35.20
CA ARG A 10 -11.68 -30.31 -33.90
C ARG A 10 -12.55 -30.94 -32.79
N GLU A 11 -13.76 -31.37 -33.12
CA GLU A 11 -14.61 -32.12 -32.20
C GLU A 11 -14.04 -33.48 -31.85
N LEU A 12 -13.47 -34.17 -32.84
CA LEU A 12 -12.75 -35.44 -32.65
C LEU A 12 -11.49 -35.26 -31.78
N GLU A 13 -10.67 -34.23 -32.06
CA GLU A 13 -9.50 -33.93 -31.23
C GLU A 13 -9.89 -33.50 -29.82
N ALA A 14 -10.99 -32.78 -29.65
CA ALA A 14 -11.52 -32.42 -28.31
C ALA A 14 -12.04 -33.63 -27.56
N SER A 15 -12.59 -34.65 -28.23
CA SER A 15 -13.04 -35.90 -27.62
C SER A 15 -11.90 -36.86 -27.25
N PHE A 16 -10.70 -36.65 -27.82
CA PHE A 16 -9.49 -37.42 -27.47
C PHE A 16 -8.67 -36.76 -26.34
N LYS A 17 -9.19 -35.76 -25.63
CA LYS A 17 -8.55 -35.27 -24.41
C LYS A 17 -8.40 -36.45 -23.44
N ARG A 18 -7.18 -36.91 -23.26
CA ARG A 18 -6.85 -37.87 -22.21
C ARG A 18 -6.94 -37.12 -20.89
N ILE A 19 -7.77 -37.61 -20.01
CA ILE A 19 -7.86 -37.12 -18.63
C ILE A 19 -6.85 -37.93 -17.83
N ASP A 20 -5.89 -37.24 -17.25
CA ASP A 20 -4.87 -37.83 -16.39
C ASP A 20 -5.15 -37.49 -14.90
N GLU A 21 -4.65 -38.33 -13.99
CA GLU A 21 -4.74 -38.08 -12.56
C GLU A 21 -3.96 -36.79 -12.23
N GLY A 22 -4.60 -35.87 -11.48
CA GLY A 22 -4.06 -34.56 -11.18
C GLY A 22 -4.51 -33.44 -12.12
N ASP A 23 -5.22 -33.74 -13.21
CA ASP A 23 -5.77 -32.70 -14.10
C ASP A 23 -6.96 -32.00 -13.45
N ILE A 24 -7.06 -30.68 -13.67
CA ILE A 24 -8.23 -29.90 -13.28
C ILE A 24 -9.16 -29.81 -14.47
N ILE A 25 -10.38 -30.29 -14.27
CA ILE A 25 -11.43 -30.30 -15.29
C ILE A 25 -12.67 -29.58 -14.79
N SER A 26 -13.39 -28.93 -15.69
CA SER A 26 -14.70 -28.34 -15.40
C SER A 26 -15.81 -29.30 -15.85
N GLY A 27 -16.83 -29.44 -15.00
CA GLY A 27 -18.01 -30.22 -15.29
C GLY A 27 -19.27 -29.53 -14.81
N THR A 28 -20.39 -29.90 -15.43
CA THR A 28 -21.71 -29.39 -15.04
C THR A 28 -22.36 -30.32 -14.05
N VAL A 29 -22.90 -29.80 -12.96
CA VAL A 29 -23.58 -30.60 -11.93
C VAL A 29 -24.87 -31.19 -12.50
N VAL A 30 -24.98 -32.51 -12.48
CA VAL A 30 -26.16 -33.27 -12.90
C VAL A 30 -27.08 -33.53 -11.71
N SER A 31 -26.51 -34.09 -10.63
CA SER A 31 -27.25 -34.39 -9.41
C SER A 31 -26.41 -34.16 -8.17
N VAL A 32 -27.10 -33.87 -7.05
CA VAL A 32 -26.51 -33.69 -5.73
C VAL A 32 -27.20 -34.61 -4.76
N ASP A 33 -26.49 -35.65 -4.31
CA ASP A 33 -26.98 -36.68 -3.39
C ASP A 33 -26.30 -36.60 -2.01
N GLU A 34 -26.75 -37.42 -1.07
CA GLU A 34 -26.11 -37.51 0.27
C GLU A 34 -24.71 -38.11 0.23
N SER A 35 -24.38 -38.86 -0.82
CA SER A 35 -23.07 -39.48 -1.03
C SER A 35 -22.08 -38.60 -1.75
N GLY A 36 -22.54 -37.62 -2.53
CA GLY A 36 -21.70 -36.72 -3.30
C GLY A 36 -22.42 -36.00 -4.42
N VAL A 37 -21.63 -35.46 -5.34
CA VAL A 37 -22.09 -34.69 -6.52
C VAL A 37 -21.64 -35.38 -7.78
N VAL A 38 -22.60 -35.58 -8.70
CA VAL A 38 -22.33 -36.13 -10.04
C VAL A 38 -22.17 -34.98 -11.04
N LEU A 39 -21.09 -35.02 -11.81
CA LEU A 39 -20.74 -34.03 -12.83
C LEU A 39 -20.81 -34.64 -14.23
N ASP A 40 -21.43 -33.94 -15.17
CA ASP A 40 -21.24 -34.17 -16.58
C ASP A 40 -19.96 -33.49 -17.06
N LEU A 41 -19.00 -34.30 -17.45
CA LEU A 41 -17.70 -33.83 -17.93
C LEU A 41 -17.67 -33.64 -19.47
N LYS A 42 -18.79 -33.92 -20.17
CA LYS A 42 -18.85 -34.03 -21.63
C LYS A 42 -17.82 -35.02 -22.18
N PHE A 43 -17.65 -36.11 -21.45
CA PHE A 43 -16.67 -37.17 -21.71
C PHE A 43 -17.37 -38.52 -21.67
N TYR A 44 -16.62 -39.63 -21.93
CA TYR A 44 -17.20 -40.98 -21.96
C TYR A 44 -17.69 -41.48 -20.58
N ALA A 45 -17.28 -40.85 -19.49
CA ALA A 45 -17.66 -41.18 -18.14
C ALA A 45 -18.10 -39.94 -17.38
N GLU A 46 -19.01 -40.13 -16.43
CA GLU A 46 -19.41 -39.10 -15.50
C GLU A 46 -18.36 -38.88 -14.41
N GLY A 47 -18.29 -37.69 -13.84
CA GLY A 47 -17.46 -37.36 -12.70
C GLY A 47 -18.22 -37.51 -11.40
N PHE A 48 -17.63 -38.11 -10.38
CA PHE A 48 -18.20 -38.21 -9.03
C PHE A 48 -17.29 -37.51 -8.02
N ILE A 49 -17.86 -36.60 -7.22
CA ILE A 49 -17.20 -35.93 -6.13
C ILE A 49 -17.82 -36.41 -4.81
N PRO A 50 -17.12 -37.20 -4.00
CA PRO A 50 -17.60 -37.57 -2.66
C PRO A 50 -17.81 -36.36 -1.76
N VAL A 51 -18.70 -36.50 -0.75
CA VAL A 51 -18.97 -35.40 0.22
C VAL A 51 -17.71 -34.89 0.89
N GLU A 52 -16.79 -35.77 1.23
CA GLU A 52 -15.52 -35.46 1.91
C GLU A 52 -14.57 -34.65 1.01
N GLU A 53 -14.64 -34.85 -0.30
CA GLU A 53 -13.80 -34.19 -1.33
C GLU A 53 -14.47 -32.96 -1.94
N PHE A 54 -15.72 -32.70 -1.61
CA PHE A 54 -16.44 -31.52 -2.10
C PHE A 54 -16.09 -30.27 -1.28
N SER A 55 -16.08 -30.40 0.04
CA SER A 55 -15.73 -29.31 0.97
C SER A 55 -15.14 -29.86 2.25
N ARG A 56 -14.11 -29.20 2.77
CA ARG A 56 -13.54 -29.51 4.09
C ARG A 56 -14.45 -29.11 5.26
N VAL A 57 -15.55 -28.38 4.96
CA VAL A 57 -16.56 -27.98 5.95
C VAL A 57 -17.75 -28.93 5.87
N PRO A 58 -18.05 -29.69 6.94
CA PRO A 58 -19.17 -30.61 6.95
C PRO A 58 -20.51 -29.90 6.77
N GLY A 59 -21.39 -30.42 5.93
CA GLY A 59 -22.79 -29.95 5.80
C GLY A 59 -23.03 -28.93 4.68
N PHE A 60 -22.05 -28.54 3.89
CA PHE A 60 -22.13 -27.42 2.94
C PHE A 60 -22.58 -27.78 1.52
N ILE A 61 -22.97 -29.03 1.21
CA ILE A 61 -23.16 -29.49 -0.17
C ILE A 61 -24.45 -28.97 -0.80
N LYS A 62 -25.57 -29.13 -0.11
CA LYS A 62 -26.89 -28.81 -0.68
C LYS A 62 -27.18 -27.31 -0.82
N GLU A 63 -26.48 -26.47 -0.04
CA GLU A 63 -26.63 -25.03 -0.08
C GLU A 63 -25.65 -24.35 -1.05
N ALA A 64 -24.56 -25.03 -1.38
CA ALA A 64 -23.44 -24.46 -2.13
C ALA A 64 -23.51 -24.69 -3.64
N VAL A 65 -24.26 -25.72 -4.11
CA VAL A 65 -24.28 -26.10 -5.53
C VAL A 65 -25.63 -26.66 -5.94
N GLN A 66 -26.13 -26.19 -7.08
CA GLN A 66 -27.39 -26.63 -7.69
C GLN A 66 -27.14 -27.40 -9.00
N PRO A 67 -28.04 -28.31 -9.39
CA PRO A 67 -27.97 -28.93 -10.71
C PRO A 67 -27.95 -27.86 -11.82
N GLY A 68 -26.98 -27.97 -12.73
CA GLY A 68 -26.72 -26.98 -13.79
C GLY A 68 -25.54 -26.05 -13.51
N ASP A 69 -25.00 -26.00 -12.31
CA ASP A 69 -23.81 -25.21 -11.99
C ASP A 69 -22.55 -25.81 -12.59
N GLU A 70 -21.62 -24.94 -13.00
CA GLU A 70 -20.31 -25.38 -13.47
C GLU A 70 -19.32 -25.42 -12.31
N VAL A 71 -18.72 -26.59 -12.09
CA VAL A 71 -17.77 -26.82 -11.01
C VAL A 71 -16.44 -27.30 -11.55
N GLN A 72 -15.34 -26.76 -11.04
CA GLN A 72 -13.99 -27.24 -11.32
C GLN A 72 -13.56 -28.25 -10.26
N ALA A 73 -13.04 -29.37 -10.71
CA ALA A 73 -12.57 -30.44 -9.83
C ALA A 73 -11.29 -31.08 -10.39
N MET A 74 -10.47 -31.60 -9.49
CA MET A 74 -9.24 -32.31 -9.83
C MET A 74 -9.52 -33.81 -9.89
N VAL A 75 -8.94 -34.47 -10.88
CA VAL A 75 -9.04 -35.92 -11.05
C VAL A 75 -8.18 -36.63 -10.02
N LEU A 76 -8.80 -37.38 -9.12
CA LEU A 76 -8.09 -38.23 -8.16
C LEU A 76 -7.78 -39.58 -8.75
N ARG A 77 -8.78 -40.17 -9.43
CA ARG A 77 -8.65 -41.48 -10.10
C ARG A 77 -9.53 -41.49 -11.34
N ARG A 78 -9.08 -42.22 -12.36
CA ARG A 78 -9.82 -42.38 -13.62
C ARG A 78 -11.03 -43.28 -13.53
N ASP A 79 -11.07 -44.14 -12.51
CA ASP A 79 -12.16 -45.09 -12.27
C ASP A 79 -12.33 -45.27 -10.75
N ASP A 80 -13.54 -45.08 -10.27
CA ASP A 80 -13.96 -45.31 -8.87
C ASP A 80 -14.34 -46.80 -8.60
N GLY A 81 -14.30 -47.65 -9.64
CA GLY A 81 -14.75 -49.02 -9.62
C GLY A 81 -16.24 -49.20 -9.93
N GLN A 82 -16.95 -48.10 -10.22
CA GLN A 82 -18.36 -48.08 -10.68
C GLN A 82 -18.49 -47.48 -12.09
N GLY A 83 -17.35 -47.11 -12.70
CA GLY A 83 -17.30 -46.56 -14.06
C GLY A 83 -17.31 -45.03 -14.10
N ASN A 84 -17.23 -44.34 -12.95
CA ASN A 84 -17.14 -42.87 -12.88
C ASN A 84 -15.71 -42.45 -12.60
N ILE A 85 -15.40 -41.23 -12.96
CA ILE A 85 -14.14 -40.58 -12.65
C ILE A 85 -14.23 -39.96 -11.25
N LEU A 86 -13.35 -40.39 -10.34
CA LEU A 86 -13.30 -39.82 -8.99
C LEU A 86 -12.63 -38.45 -8.99
N LEU A 87 -13.33 -37.45 -8.48
CA LEU A 87 -12.93 -36.05 -8.48
C LEU A 87 -12.86 -35.46 -7.08
N SER A 88 -12.01 -34.43 -6.89
CA SER A 88 -11.94 -33.62 -5.69
C SER A 88 -12.06 -32.14 -6.07
N ARG A 89 -13.06 -31.46 -5.49
CA ARG A 89 -13.19 -30.00 -5.58
C ARG A 89 -12.26 -29.31 -4.59
N ALA A 90 -12.07 -29.87 -3.41
CA ALA A 90 -11.22 -29.29 -2.38
C ALA A 90 -9.76 -29.20 -2.83
N ASP A 91 -9.25 -30.25 -3.48
CA ASP A 91 -7.89 -30.24 -4.01
C ASP A 91 -7.72 -29.34 -5.24
N ALA A 92 -8.75 -29.28 -6.11
CA ALA A 92 -8.76 -28.32 -7.21
C ALA A 92 -8.70 -26.87 -6.71
N ALA A 93 -9.52 -26.54 -5.71
CA ALA A 93 -9.53 -25.21 -5.09
C ALA A 93 -8.17 -24.88 -4.46
N ASP A 94 -7.54 -25.83 -3.77
CA ASP A 94 -6.20 -25.65 -3.22
C ASP A 94 -5.18 -25.35 -4.33
N VAL A 95 -5.16 -26.13 -5.42
CA VAL A 95 -4.21 -25.90 -6.53
C VAL A 95 -4.43 -24.56 -7.18
N LEU A 96 -5.67 -24.21 -7.49
CA LEU A 96 -6.02 -22.93 -8.11
C LEU A 96 -5.68 -21.75 -7.18
N ALA A 97 -5.93 -21.88 -5.87
CA ALA A 97 -5.56 -20.87 -4.89
C ALA A 97 -4.03 -20.63 -4.89
N TRP A 98 -3.22 -21.70 -4.93
CA TRP A 98 -1.76 -21.56 -4.98
C TRP A 98 -1.27 -20.93 -6.30
N ASP A 99 -1.86 -21.26 -7.43
CA ASP A 99 -1.51 -20.69 -8.73
C ASP A 99 -1.87 -19.19 -8.75
N ARG A 100 -3.06 -18.82 -8.23
CA ARG A 100 -3.46 -17.41 -8.06
C ARG A 100 -2.56 -16.64 -7.11
N LEU A 101 -2.15 -17.25 -5.98
CA LEU A 101 -1.18 -16.64 -5.06
C LEU A 101 0.17 -16.38 -5.72
N LYS A 102 0.58 -17.22 -6.65
CA LYS A 102 1.80 -17.01 -7.44
C LYS A 102 1.64 -15.86 -8.42
N GLU A 103 0.51 -15.74 -9.09
CA GLU A 103 0.19 -14.57 -9.93
C GLU A 103 0.19 -13.28 -9.11
N LEU A 104 -0.39 -13.30 -7.91
CA LEU A 104 -0.39 -12.16 -6.97
C LEU A 104 1.02 -11.81 -6.48
N GLN A 105 1.90 -12.80 -6.32
CA GLN A 105 3.32 -12.58 -6.02
C GLN A 105 4.02 -11.87 -7.19
N ASP A 106 3.81 -12.35 -8.42
CA ASP A 106 4.47 -11.81 -9.62
C ASP A 106 3.93 -10.41 -9.98
N SER A 107 2.65 -10.15 -9.77
CA SER A 107 2.03 -8.82 -9.98
C SER A 107 2.37 -7.82 -8.89
N GLY A 108 2.72 -8.29 -7.69
CA GLY A 108 2.97 -7.44 -6.52
C GLY A 108 1.74 -6.67 -6.03
N GLU A 109 0.55 -7.20 -6.29
CA GLU A 109 -0.72 -6.58 -5.93
C GLU A 109 -0.88 -6.46 -4.41
N VAL A 110 -1.53 -5.37 -3.98
CA VAL A 110 -1.83 -5.10 -2.57
C VAL A 110 -3.16 -5.74 -2.20
N LEU A 111 -3.14 -6.56 -1.17
CA LEU A 111 -4.30 -7.28 -0.67
C LEU A 111 -4.71 -6.76 0.69
N ASP A 112 -6.02 -6.57 0.89
CA ASP A 112 -6.59 -6.25 2.20
C ASP A 112 -6.92 -7.56 2.92
N VAL A 113 -6.26 -7.82 4.04
CA VAL A 113 -6.47 -9.04 4.83
C VAL A 113 -6.74 -8.71 6.29
N VAL A 114 -7.47 -9.60 6.97
CA VAL A 114 -7.73 -9.48 8.41
C VAL A 114 -6.85 -10.48 9.15
N VAL A 115 -6.14 -10.00 10.15
CA VAL A 115 -5.35 -10.86 11.05
C VAL A 115 -6.29 -11.72 11.89
N LYS A 116 -6.23 -13.03 11.71
CA LYS A 116 -7.09 -14.00 12.43
C LYS A 116 -6.41 -14.68 13.60
N GLY A 117 -5.10 -14.59 13.70
CA GLY A 117 -4.36 -15.22 14.78
C GLY A 117 -2.96 -14.64 14.93
N ILE A 118 -2.41 -14.85 16.11
CA ILE A 118 -1.05 -14.43 16.46
C ILE A 118 -0.26 -15.67 16.86
N VAL A 119 0.98 -15.72 16.41
CA VAL A 119 1.92 -16.80 16.73
C VAL A 119 3.27 -16.20 17.15
N ASN A 120 4.10 -17.00 17.79
CA ASN A 120 5.45 -16.58 18.14
C ASN A 120 6.20 -16.13 16.88
N GLY A 121 6.52 -14.84 16.84
CA GLY A 121 7.26 -14.21 15.74
C GLY A 121 6.45 -13.59 14.63
N GLY A 122 5.10 -13.51 14.73
CA GLY A 122 4.30 -12.84 13.72
C GLY A 122 2.80 -13.06 13.81
N ALA A 123 2.10 -12.71 12.74
CA ALA A 123 0.65 -12.81 12.61
C ALA A 123 0.24 -13.80 11.51
N ILE A 124 -0.99 -14.30 11.60
CA ILE A 124 -1.61 -15.18 10.62
C ILE A 124 -2.79 -14.46 9.99
N ALA A 125 -2.82 -14.45 8.68
CA ALA A 125 -3.94 -14.00 7.87
C ALA A 125 -4.28 -15.07 6.82
N TYR A 126 -5.49 -15.00 6.28
CA TYR A 126 -5.91 -15.93 5.22
C TYR A 126 -6.08 -15.15 3.92
N VAL A 127 -5.48 -15.66 2.86
CA VAL A 127 -5.62 -15.15 1.49
C VAL A 127 -6.11 -16.29 0.62
N GLU A 128 -7.22 -16.11 -0.10
CA GLU A 128 -7.84 -17.14 -0.94
C GLU A 128 -8.04 -18.51 -0.20
N GLY A 129 -8.34 -18.46 1.10
CA GLY A 129 -8.49 -19.66 1.93
C GLY A 129 -7.16 -20.27 2.41
N VAL A 130 -6.02 -19.82 1.89
CA VAL A 130 -4.70 -20.34 2.29
C VAL A 130 -4.16 -19.54 3.47
N ARG A 131 -3.60 -20.26 4.44
CA ARG A 131 -2.97 -19.66 5.62
C ARG A 131 -1.66 -18.99 5.26
N GLY A 132 -1.61 -17.65 5.39
CA GLY A 132 -0.43 -16.83 5.25
C GLY A 132 0.20 -16.45 6.58
N PHE A 133 1.52 -16.36 6.62
CA PHE A 133 2.31 -15.92 7.76
C PHE A 133 2.92 -14.56 7.48
N ILE A 134 2.76 -13.63 8.42
CA ILE A 134 3.36 -12.29 8.39
C ILE A 134 4.36 -12.22 9.54
N PRO A 135 5.68 -12.20 9.27
CA PRO A 135 6.68 -12.02 10.31
C PRO A 135 6.50 -10.70 11.06
N ALA A 136 6.78 -10.66 12.35
CA ALA A 136 6.67 -9.44 13.17
C ALA A 136 7.50 -8.27 12.61
N SER A 137 8.67 -8.56 12.05
CA SER A 137 9.56 -7.57 11.39
C SER A 137 8.98 -6.99 10.08
N ARG A 138 7.87 -7.55 9.57
CA ARG A 138 7.21 -7.16 8.31
C ARG A 138 5.77 -6.71 8.51
N LEU A 139 5.32 -6.57 9.76
CA LEU A 139 3.99 -6.05 10.12
C LEU A 139 3.94 -4.53 10.04
N ASP A 140 5.01 -3.86 10.48
CA ASP A 140 5.09 -2.40 10.54
C ASP A 140 6.48 -1.90 10.10
N LEU A 141 6.65 -0.57 9.99
CA LEU A 141 7.93 0.09 9.71
C LEU A 141 8.91 -0.10 10.85
N GLU A 142 8.44 -0.02 12.09
CA GLU A 142 9.20 -0.25 13.31
C GLU A 142 9.02 -1.69 13.79
N PHE A 143 9.95 -2.15 14.61
CA PHE A 143 9.84 -3.49 15.21
C PHE A 143 8.70 -3.50 16.24
N VAL A 144 7.70 -4.34 15.98
CA VAL A 144 6.53 -4.49 16.84
C VAL A 144 6.84 -5.55 17.90
N GLU A 145 6.95 -5.13 19.16
CA GLU A 145 7.06 -6.06 20.29
C GLU A 145 5.72 -6.76 20.57
N ASP A 146 4.61 -6.02 20.45
CA ASP A 146 3.27 -6.46 20.78
C ASP A 146 2.44 -6.71 19.52
N THR A 147 2.49 -7.94 19.01
CA THR A 147 1.73 -8.33 17.81
C THR A 147 0.22 -8.46 18.08
N GLU A 148 -0.22 -8.54 19.35
CA GLU A 148 -1.63 -8.67 19.74
C GLU A 148 -2.48 -7.47 19.32
N VAL A 149 -1.87 -6.31 19.22
CA VAL A 149 -2.52 -5.07 18.78
C VAL A 149 -3.12 -5.19 17.37
N PHE A 150 -2.59 -6.10 16.54
CA PHE A 150 -3.04 -6.31 15.16
C PHE A 150 -4.16 -7.35 15.02
N LEU A 151 -4.52 -8.05 16.10
CA LEU A 151 -5.58 -9.07 16.06
C LEU A 151 -6.91 -8.46 15.61
N ASN A 152 -7.56 -9.11 14.63
CA ASN A 152 -8.81 -8.68 13.99
C ASN A 152 -8.76 -7.31 13.29
N LYS A 153 -7.57 -6.74 13.08
CA LYS A 153 -7.43 -5.50 12.30
C LYS A 153 -7.25 -5.85 10.81
N PRO A 154 -7.86 -5.05 9.91
CA PRO A 154 -7.55 -5.10 8.50
C PRO A 154 -6.18 -4.49 8.27
N ILE A 155 -5.31 -5.20 7.57
CA ILE A 155 -3.99 -4.73 7.17
C ILE A 155 -3.78 -4.98 5.68
N GLN A 156 -3.03 -4.09 5.06
CA GLN A 156 -2.65 -4.25 3.67
C GLN A 156 -1.33 -5.00 3.57
N VAL A 157 -1.34 -6.05 2.77
CA VAL A 157 -0.17 -6.93 2.61
C VAL A 157 0.11 -7.19 1.15
N ARG A 158 1.37 -7.52 0.87
CA ARG A 158 1.83 -8.02 -0.42
C ARG A 158 2.40 -9.42 -0.23
N VAL A 159 2.19 -10.27 -1.21
CA VAL A 159 2.73 -11.62 -1.23
C VAL A 159 4.21 -11.56 -1.57
N ILE A 160 5.06 -12.15 -0.70
CA ILE A 160 6.52 -12.17 -0.90
C ILE A 160 7.01 -13.53 -1.33
N GLU A 161 6.53 -14.57 -0.66
CA GLU A 161 7.02 -15.93 -0.90
C GLU A 161 5.84 -16.89 -0.96
N VAL A 162 5.79 -17.66 -2.01
CA VAL A 162 4.79 -18.73 -2.24
C VAL A 162 5.54 -20.05 -2.44
N ASP A 163 5.43 -20.96 -1.49
CA ASP A 163 5.98 -22.32 -1.58
C ASP A 163 4.86 -23.34 -1.55
N LYS A 164 4.42 -23.78 -2.72
CA LYS A 164 3.34 -24.79 -2.89
C LYS A 164 3.74 -26.12 -2.27
N ALA A 165 5.01 -26.53 -2.38
CA ALA A 165 5.47 -27.83 -1.88
C ALA A 165 5.45 -27.90 -0.35
N LYS A 166 5.79 -26.82 0.33
CA LYS A 166 5.77 -26.71 1.80
C LYS A 166 4.47 -26.14 2.35
N LYS A 167 3.52 -25.80 1.48
CA LYS A 167 2.27 -25.10 1.82
C LYS A 167 2.54 -23.86 2.68
N ARG A 168 3.55 -23.07 2.28
CA ARG A 168 4.00 -21.88 2.99
C ARG A 168 3.74 -20.62 2.16
N LEU A 169 3.01 -19.68 2.76
CA LEU A 169 2.74 -18.37 2.20
C LEU A 169 3.27 -17.31 3.16
N VAL A 170 4.16 -16.44 2.69
CA VAL A 170 4.72 -15.32 3.48
C VAL A 170 4.24 -14.01 2.91
N LEU A 171 3.68 -13.18 3.78
CA LEU A 171 3.13 -11.87 3.47
C LEU A 171 3.94 -10.76 4.16
N SER A 172 3.87 -9.54 3.63
CA SER A 172 4.48 -8.36 4.24
C SER A 172 3.58 -7.14 4.09
N ALA A 173 3.42 -6.38 5.17
CA ALA A 173 2.80 -5.06 5.18
C ALA A 173 3.85 -3.94 5.06
N ARG A 174 5.09 -4.17 5.50
CA ARG A 174 6.14 -3.17 5.63
C ARG A 174 6.47 -2.43 4.33
N GLU A 175 6.46 -3.13 3.20
CA GLU A 175 6.77 -2.52 1.91
C GLU A 175 5.73 -1.47 1.52
N ILE A 176 4.44 -1.79 1.73
CA ILE A 176 3.33 -0.89 1.44
C ILE A 176 3.36 0.34 2.35
N LEU A 177 3.60 0.11 3.65
CA LEU A 177 3.72 1.19 4.63
C LEU A 177 4.90 2.11 4.29
N ARG A 178 6.01 1.54 3.84
CA ARG A 178 7.17 2.31 3.40
C ARG A 178 6.87 3.15 2.15
N GLU A 179 6.26 2.55 1.13
CA GLU A 179 5.83 3.26 -0.08
C GLU A 179 4.88 4.42 0.27
N ARG A 180 3.91 4.19 1.17
CA ARG A 180 2.99 5.24 1.64
C ARG A 180 3.71 6.35 2.38
N ALA A 181 4.59 5.99 3.32
CA ALA A 181 5.37 6.97 4.06
C ALA A 181 6.27 7.81 3.13
N GLU A 182 6.85 7.21 2.09
CA GLU A 182 7.63 7.93 1.08
C GLU A 182 6.75 8.87 0.23
N VAL A 183 5.56 8.42 -0.18
CA VAL A 183 4.58 9.25 -0.91
C VAL A 183 4.09 10.41 -0.04
N GLU A 184 3.76 10.16 1.22
CA GLU A 184 3.37 11.21 2.16
C GLU A 184 4.48 12.22 2.40
N LYS A 185 5.73 11.76 2.55
CA LYS A 185 6.89 12.65 2.66
C LYS A 185 7.05 13.50 1.40
N ARG A 186 6.91 12.91 0.21
CA ARG A 186 6.95 13.68 -1.04
C ARG A 186 5.84 14.71 -1.12
N ASN A 187 4.61 14.34 -0.76
CA ASN A 187 3.47 15.26 -0.77
C ASN A 187 3.67 16.40 0.23
N LYS A 188 4.17 16.11 1.43
CA LYS A 188 4.52 17.14 2.42
C LYS A 188 5.59 18.09 1.90
N ILE A 189 6.61 17.56 1.22
CA ILE A 189 7.68 18.37 0.60
C ILE A 189 7.15 19.19 -0.57
N SER A 190 6.26 18.63 -1.41
CA SER A 190 5.68 19.33 -2.57
C SER A 190 4.82 20.53 -2.16
N ASN A 191 4.25 20.51 -0.98
CA ASN A 191 3.46 21.62 -0.42
C ASN A 191 4.34 22.77 0.12
N ILE A 192 5.65 22.54 0.24
CA ILE A 192 6.60 23.56 0.71
C ILE A 192 7.12 24.32 -0.51
N GLN A 193 6.92 25.64 -0.53
CA GLN A 193 7.42 26.50 -1.60
C GLN A 193 8.84 26.97 -1.30
N VAL A 194 9.66 27.13 -2.35
CA VAL A 194 10.97 27.78 -2.24
C VAL A 194 10.77 29.23 -1.80
N GLY A 195 11.53 29.67 -0.82
CA GLY A 195 11.39 30.99 -0.21
C GLY A 195 10.56 31.01 1.08
N PHE A 196 9.87 29.91 1.42
CA PHE A 196 9.08 29.83 2.65
C PHE A 196 9.98 29.85 3.88
N VAL A 197 9.60 30.67 4.88
CA VAL A 197 10.31 30.81 6.17
C VAL A 197 9.48 30.13 7.24
N THR A 198 10.12 29.26 8.00
CA THR A 198 9.48 28.52 9.11
C THR A 198 10.45 28.29 10.26
N GLU A 199 9.89 27.94 11.41
CA GLU A 199 10.69 27.50 12.55
C GLU A 199 10.95 26.00 12.44
N GLY A 200 12.17 25.59 12.76
CA GLY A 200 12.57 24.19 12.83
C GLY A 200 13.43 23.93 14.05
N THR A 201 13.56 22.67 14.42
CA THR A 201 14.40 22.20 15.52
C THR A 201 15.62 21.46 14.99
N VAL A 202 16.80 21.73 15.51
CA VAL A 202 18.04 21.04 15.11
C VAL A 202 17.98 19.60 15.61
N GLU A 203 17.90 18.65 14.69
CA GLU A 203 17.85 17.20 14.98
C GLU A 203 19.24 16.62 15.16
N SER A 204 20.16 16.95 14.25
CA SER A 204 21.54 16.44 14.30
C SER A 204 22.53 17.41 13.64
N LEU A 205 23.78 17.34 14.13
CA LEU A 205 24.88 18.15 13.62
C LEU A 205 25.91 17.25 12.92
N GLN A 206 26.23 17.56 11.68
CA GLN A 206 27.24 16.89 10.87
C GLN A 206 28.38 17.84 10.51
N PRO A 207 29.59 17.38 10.17
CA PRO A 207 30.71 18.27 9.85
C PRO A 207 30.43 19.25 8.69
N TYR A 208 29.52 18.89 7.79
CA TYR A 208 29.16 19.68 6.60
C TYR A 208 27.89 20.53 6.77
N GLY A 209 27.17 20.39 7.88
CA GLY A 209 25.92 21.12 8.11
C GLY A 209 25.10 20.60 9.26
N ALA A 210 23.91 21.17 9.43
CA ALA A 210 22.92 20.76 10.44
C ALA A 210 21.65 20.21 9.78
N PHE A 211 21.10 19.15 10.32
CA PHE A 211 19.76 18.69 9.96
C PHE A 211 18.76 19.38 10.88
N VAL A 212 17.78 20.03 10.26
CA VAL A 212 16.73 20.75 10.95
C VAL A 212 15.40 20.14 10.59
N GLU A 213 14.66 19.68 11.57
CA GLU A 213 13.31 19.18 11.45
C GLU A 213 12.34 20.36 11.42
N LEU A 214 11.55 20.44 10.36
CA LEU A 214 10.43 21.36 10.22
C LEU A 214 9.20 20.73 10.89
N GLY A 215 8.37 21.50 11.57
CA GLY A 215 7.24 21.00 12.39
C GLY A 215 6.24 20.05 11.74
N ASN A 216 6.45 19.68 10.47
CA ASN A 216 5.62 18.73 9.70
C ASN A 216 6.26 17.33 9.57
N GLY A 217 7.32 17.01 10.34
CA GLY A 217 8.04 15.75 10.25
C GLY A 217 8.89 15.62 8.97
N VAL A 218 9.25 16.75 8.37
CA VAL A 218 10.16 16.82 7.23
C VAL A 218 11.45 17.47 7.68
N SER A 219 12.58 16.79 7.49
CA SER A 219 13.90 17.34 7.81
C SER A 219 14.59 17.90 6.57
N GLY A 220 15.32 18.99 6.76
CA GLY A 220 16.12 19.64 5.73
C GLY A 220 17.56 19.84 6.17
N LEU A 221 18.46 19.98 5.19
CA LEU A 221 19.88 20.23 5.44
C LEU A 221 20.17 21.74 5.37
N VAL A 222 20.74 22.28 6.44
CA VAL A 222 21.38 23.59 6.44
C VAL A 222 22.87 23.35 6.23
N HIS A 223 23.39 23.71 5.06
CA HIS A 223 24.83 23.62 4.79
C HIS A 223 25.60 24.59 5.70
N ILE A 224 26.85 24.24 6.05
CA ILE A 224 27.69 25.04 6.95
C ILE A 224 27.83 26.53 6.52
N SER A 225 27.83 26.80 5.22
CA SER A 225 27.87 28.14 4.66
C SER A 225 26.56 28.94 4.79
N GLN A 226 25.47 28.29 5.17
CA GLN A 226 24.13 28.85 5.29
C GLN A 226 23.66 28.97 6.76
N ILE A 227 24.54 28.66 7.71
CA ILE A 227 24.23 28.76 9.15
C ILE A 227 24.40 30.20 9.62
N CYS A 228 25.55 30.84 9.33
CA CYS A 228 25.81 32.21 9.72
C CYS A 228 26.71 32.94 8.67
N GLU A 229 26.83 34.23 8.80
CA GLU A 229 27.71 35.04 7.92
C GLU A 229 29.19 34.80 8.11
N LYS A 230 29.58 34.51 9.35
CA LYS A 230 30.99 34.24 9.69
C LYS A 230 31.34 32.80 9.29
N ARG A 231 32.54 32.64 8.73
CA ARG A 231 33.03 31.32 8.35
C ARG A 231 33.32 30.48 9.61
N ILE A 232 32.51 29.47 9.85
CA ILE A 232 32.68 28.51 10.96
C ILE A 232 33.35 27.21 10.45
N ARG A 233 34.06 26.53 11.32
CA ARG A 233 34.71 25.25 11.01
C ARG A 233 33.79 24.06 11.29
N LYS A 234 32.92 24.20 12.30
CA LYS A 234 31.97 23.17 12.70
C LYS A 234 30.62 23.80 13.04
N PRO A 235 29.50 23.19 12.64
CA PRO A 235 28.17 23.69 13.03
C PRO A 235 27.95 23.76 14.54
N SER A 236 28.60 22.88 15.31
CA SER A 236 28.52 22.85 16.78
C SER A 236 29.14 24.07 17.50
N GLU A 237 29.79 24.99 16.77
CA GLU A 237 30.28 26.26 17.31
C GLU A 237 29.15 27.28 17.51
N VAL A 238 28.03 27.12 16.79
CA VAL A 238 26.93 28.08 16.74
C VAL A 238 25.57 27.45 17.08
N LEU A 239 25.40 26.16 16.83
CA LEU A 239 24.15 25.43 17.00
C LEU A 239 24.31 24.25 17.94
N SER A 240 23.28 23.99 18.76
CA SER A 240 23.18 22.79 19.59
C SER A 240 22.00 21.92 19.12
N VAL A 241 22.09 20.62 19.37
CA VAL A 241 20.95 19.71 19.09
C VAL A 241 19.80 20.09 20.00
N GLY A 242 18.60 20.26 19.42
CA GLY A 242 17.41 20.72 20.11
C GLY A 242 17.14 22.22 20.02
N ASP A 243 18.04 23.02 19.44
CA ASP A 243 17.83 24.45 19.25
C ASP A 243 16.71 24.71 18.24
N LYS A 244 15.84 25.69 18.55
CA LYS A 244 14.84 26.21 17.63
C LYS A 244 15.45 27.30 16.78
N VAL A 245 15.45 27.12 15.48
CA VAL A 245 16.02 28.06 14.52
C VAL A 245 15.00 28.40 13.44
N LYS A 246 14.99 29.65 13.01
CA LYS A 246 14.22 30.07 11.84
C LYS A 246 15.02 29.79 10.59
N VAL A 247 14.38 29.10 9.66
CA VAL A 247 15.01 28.66 8.41
C VAL A 247 14.17 29.05 7.20
N LYS A 248 14.84 29.39 6.11
CA LYS A 248 14.22 29.65 4.82
C LYS A 248 14.56 28.52 3.87
N VAL A 249 13.59 28.05 3.10
CA VAL A 249 13.78 27.03 2.08
C VAL A 249 14.42 27.66 0.84
N ILE A 250 15.65 27.23 0.50
CA ILE A 250 16.37 27.74 -0.68
C ILE A 250 16.05 26.89 -1.91
N ALA A 251 16.08 25.58 -1.75
CA ALA A 251 15.90 24.66 -2.87
C ALA A 251 15.32 23.32 -2.40
N ILE A 252 14.62 22.66 -3.33
CA ILE A 252 14.10 21.30 -3.15
C ILE A 252 14.75 20.45 -4.24
N LYS A 253 15.59 19.48 -3.86
CA LYS A 253 16.25 18.54 -4.78
C LYS A 253 16.05 17.11 -4.30
N ASP A 254 15.59 16.24 -5.18
CA ASP A 254 15.45 14.79 -4.93
C ASP A 254 14.69 14.46 -3.64
N GLY A 255 13.65 15.23 -3.30
CA GLY A 255 12.91 15.06 -2.06
C GLY A 255 13.67 15.47 -0.79
N LYS A 256 14.77 16.23 -0.92
CA LYS A 256 15.53 16.81 0.18
C LYS A 256 15.42 18.34 0.15
N LEU A 257 15.19 18.92 1.34
CA LEU A 257 15.12 20.36 1.50
C LEU A 257 16.49 20.92 1.81
N SER A 258 16.88 21.95 1.05
CA SER A 258 18.05 22.78 1.37
C SER A 258 17.55 24.05 2.06
N LEU A 259 18.06 24.28 3.26
CA LEU A 259 17.61 25.35 4.15
C LEU A 259 18.74 26.36 4.39
N SER A 260 18.37 27.61 4.73
CA SER A 260 19.30 28.67 5.16
C SER A 260 18.78 29.35 6.41
N ILE A 261 19.62 29.46 7.41
CA ILE A 261 19.37 30.27 8.63
C ILE A 261 19.75 31.73 8.31
N LYS A 262 20.84 31.94 7.57
CA LYS A 262 21.32 33.27 7.19
C LYS A 262 20.25 34.09 6.42
N GLU A 263 19.68 33.51 5.36
CA GLU A 263 18.64 34.22 4.59
C GLU A 263 17.33 34.43 5.34
N ALA A 264 17.05 33.60 6.36
CA ALA A 264 15.90 33.81 7.23
C ALA A 264 16.11 34.98 8.19
N SER A 265 17.32 35.15 8.73
CA SER A 265 17.68 36.32 9.59
C SER A 265 17.75 37.61 8.81
N ASP A 266 18.27 37.60 7.56
CA ASP A 266 18.35 38.78 6.71
C ASP A 266 16.96 39.32 6.33
N LEU A 267 15.97 38.44 6.12
CA LEU A 267 14.60 38.87 5.84
C LEU A 267 13.95 39.52 7.05
N MET A 268 14.16 38.95 8.24
CA MET A 268 13.61 39.55 9.48
C MET A 268 14.25 40.91 9.79
N ALA A 269 15.54 41.07 9.53
CA ALA A 269 16.19 42.36 9.70
C ALA A 269 15.58 43.45 8.76
N LYS A 270 15.22 43.07 7.53
CA LYS A 270 14.56 43.95 6.58
C LYS A 270 13.12 44.29 6.96
N GLU A 271 12.34 43.29 7.43
CA GLU A 271 10.97 43.51 7.92
C GLU A 271 10.93 44.44 9.14
N VAL A 272 11.88 44.30 10.06
CA VAL A 272 11.99 45.19 11.23
C VAL A 272 12.43 46.61 10.82
N GLU A 273 13.27 46.78 9.79
CA GLU A 273 13.63 48.10 9.25
C GLU A 273 12.45 48.75 8.52
N GLU A 274 11.60 47.98 7.81
CA GLU A 274 10.40 48.53 7.15
C GLU A 274 9.29 48.90 8.16
N GLU A 275 9.10 48.14 9.25
CA GLU A 275 8.15 48.47 10.33
C GLU A 275 8.64 49.66 11.20
N SER A 276 9.95 49.89 11.28
CA SER A 276 10.50 51.04 12.02
C SER A 276 10.52 52.35 11.26
N PHE A 277 10.06 52.36 10.00
CA PHE A 277 9.83 53.61 9.27
C PHE A 277 8.46 54.17 9.72
N GLU A 278 8.36 54.53 11.00
CA GLU A 278 7.31 55.44 11.48
C GLU A 278 7.41 56.75 10.67
N LEU A 279 6.32 57.05 10.00
CA LEU A 279 6.10 58.35 9.41
C LEU A 279 6.38 59.41 10.48
N PRO A 280 7.27 60.41 10.23
CA PRO A 280 7.41 61.50 11.16
C PRO A 280 6.03 62.15 11.32
N GLU A 281 5.50 62.20 12.55
CA GLU A 281 4.41 63.08 12.87
C GLU A 281 4.87 64.53 12.55
N SER A 282 4.60 64.96 11.31
CA SER A 282 4.66 66.37 10.98
C SER A 282 3.47 67.01 11.68
N GLY A 283 3.71 67.39 12.92
CA GLY A 283 2.89 68.39 13.61
C GLY A 283 3.08 69.74 12.96
N GLU A 284 2.63 69.92 11.75
CA GLU A 284 2.32 71.21 11.20
C GLU A 284 0.84 71.24 10.88
N GLU A 285 0.12 71.99 11.69
CA GLU A 285 -1.25 72.43 11.42
C GLU A 285 -1.25 73.07 10.03
N ALA A 286 -1.63 72.33 9.03
CA ALA A 286 -1.97 72.90 7.74
C ALA A 286 -3.26 73.68 7.84
N THR A 287 -3.16 74.91 8.29
CA THR A 287 -4.20 75.91 8.11
C THR A 287 -4.33 76.24 6.62
N THR A 288 -4.84 75.29 5.85
CA THR A 288 -5.26 75.54 4.48
C THR A 288 -6.58 76.29 4.54
N SER A 289 -6.48 77.51 4.20
CA SER A 289 -7.51 78.55 4.08
C SER A 289 -8.55 78.21 2.98
N LEU A 290 -9.08 77.02 2.95
CA LEU A 290 -10.28 76.64 2.15
C LEU A 290 -11.57 77.20 2.75
N GLY A 291 -11.60 77.53 4.03
CA GLY A 291 -12.71 78.20 4.69
C GLY A 291 -12.89 79.66 4.26
N ALA A 292 -11.84 80.34 3.84
CA ALA A 292 -11.90 81.76 3.38
C ALA A 292 -12.46 81.88 1.96
N LEU A 293 -12.45 80.84 1.14
CA LEU A 293 -12.97 80.90 -0.24
C LEU A 293 -14.50 80.70 -0.29
N PHE A 294 -15.12 80.15 0.70
CA PHE A 294 -16.58 79.98 0.76
C PHE A 294 -17.32 81.07 1.49
N ALA A 295 -16.63 81.96 2.20
CA ALA A 295 -17.27 83.08 2.90
C ALA A 295 -17.71 84.20 1.95
N ASN A 296 -17.36 84.21 0.67
CA ASN A 296 -17.65 85.29 -0.26
C ASN A 296 -18.72 84.97 -1.34
N ILE A 297 -19.46 83.91 -1.19
CA ILE A 297 -20.63 83.63 -2.07
C ILE A 297 -21.88 84.04 -1.29
N LYS A 298 -22.31 85.32 -1.45
CA LYS A 298 -23.68 85.77 -1.16
C LYS A 298 -24.55 85.44 -2.34
N LEU A 299 -25.59 84.73 -2.15
CA LEU A 299 -26.79 84.69 -2.97
C LEU A 299 -27.43 86.09 -2.99
#